data_051ee4d289033118997b92c7d9a8ab6a
#
_entry.id   051ee4d289033118997b92c7d9a8ab6a
#
_cell.length_a   1.000
_cell.length_b   1.000
_cell.length_c   1.000
_cell.angle_alpha   90.00
_cell.angle_beta   90.00
_cell.angle_gamma   90.00
#
_symmetry.space_group_name_H-M   'P 1'
#
loop_
_entity.id
_entity.type
_entity.pdbx_description
1 polymer ?
#
loop_
_entity_poly.entity_id
_entity_poly.type
_entity_poly.pdbx_seq_one_letter_code
_entity_poly.pdbx_strand_id
1 'polypeptide(L)' 'MTAIHPEMLKHLKEYYTPGTRVMLIRMSDPYATLQQGDYGTVICVDDIGSIHVNWDRGSTLGVVFGEDECKRIEENE' A
#
# COMPACT_ATOMS: atom_id res chain seq x y z
N MET A 1 -11.28 -16.86 4.03
CA MET A 1 -10.26 -15.98 3.40
C MET A 1 -10.77 -15.43 2.09
N THR A 2 -10.61 -14.17 1.88
CA THR A 2 -11.12 -13.52 0.67
C THR A 2 -9.99 -13.34 -0.34
N ALA A 3 -10.13 -13.99 -1.49
CA ALA A 3 -9.21 -13.80 -2.60
C ALA A 3 -9.60 -12.54 -3.35
N ILE A 4 -8.61 -11.76 -3.76
CA ILE A 4 -8.87 -10.56 -4.56
C ILE A 4 -9.36 -10.97 -5.95
N HIS A 5 -10.37 -10.28 -6.45
CA HIS A 5 -10.86 -10.51 -7.80
C HIS A 5 -9.79 -10.09 -8.83
N PRO A 6 -9.59 -10.89 -9.91
CA PRO A 6 -8.56 -10.58 -10.92
C PRO A 6 -8.67 -9.18 -11.52
N GLU A 7 -9.88 -8.68 -11.73
CA GLU A 7 -10.06 -7.32 -12.25
C GLU A 7 -9.57 -6.28 -11.24
N MET A 8 -9.88 -6.48 -9.96
CA MET A 8 -9.42 -5.57 -8.91
C MET A 8 -7.90 -5.62 -8.79
N LEU A 9 -7.32 -6.82 -8.88
CA LEU A 9 -5.87 -6.97 -8.83
C LEU A 9 -5.20 -6.22 -9.96
N LYS A 10 -5.77 -6.31 -11.16
CA LYS A 10 -5.26 -5.58 -12.32
C LYS A 10 -5.29 -4.07 -12.06
N HIS A 11 -6.41 -3.58 -11.52
CA HIS A 11 -6.55 -2.16 -11.20
C HIS A 11 -5.54 -1.71 -10.15
N LEU A 12 -5.31 -2.53 -9.12
CA LEU A 12 -4.32 -2.21 -8.10
C LEU A 12 -2.93 -2.09 -8.69
N LYS A 13 -2.56 -3.03 -9.55
CA LYS A 13 -1.23 -3.02 -10.18
C LYS A 13 -1.04 -1.83 -11.10
N GLU A 14 -2.10 -1.39 -11.77
CA GLU A 14 -2.06 -0.24 -12.67
C GLU A 14 -2.07 1.09 -11.91
N TYR A 15 -2.77 1.12 -10.79
CA TYR A 15 -2.90 2.34 -10.00
C TYR A 15 -1.69 2.58 -9.08
N TYR A 16 -1.17 1.50 -8.48
CA TYR A 16 -0.03 1.58 -7.56
C TYR A 16 1.22 1.03 -8.24
N THR A 17 1.69 1.74 -9.26
CA THR A 17 2.89 1.34 -9.98
C THR A 17 4.15 1.60 -9.14
N PRO A 18 5.25 0.87 -9.39
CA PRO A 18 6.51 1.13 -8.67
C PRO A 18 6.92 2.60 -8.76
N GLY A 19 7.30 3.17 -7.63
CA GLY A 19 7.67 4.58 -7.56
C GLY A 19 6.53 5.51 -7.16
N THR A 20 5.29 5.00 -7.10
CA THR A 20 4.14 5.81 -6.69
C THR A 20 4.26 6.18 -5.22
N ARG A 21 4.02 7.45 -4.89
CA ARG A 21 4.01 7.91 -3.50
C ARG A 21 2.64 7.67 -2.89
N VAL A 22 2.64 7.18 -1.66
CA VAL A 22 1.40 6.87 -0.94
C VAL A 22 1.48 7.39 0.49
N MET A 23 0.30 7.55 1.09
CA MET A 23 0.17 7.91 2.50
C MET A 23 -0.65 6.83 3.20
N LEU A 24 -0.20 6.40 4.38
CA LEU A 24 -0.90 5.38 5.16
C LEU A 24 -2.17 5.96 5.75
N ILE A 25 -3.30 5.30 5.50
CA ILE A 25 -4.60 5.67 6.07
C ILE A 25 -4.90 4.81 7.29
N ARG A 26 -4.67 3.50 7.18
CA ARG A 26 -4.97 2.56 8.26
C ARG A 26 -4.04 1.37 8.20
N MET A 27 -3.53 0.96 9.35
CA MET A 27 -2.72 -0.23 9.48
C MET A 27 -3.31 -1.09 10.59
N SER A 28 -3.74 -2.30 10.27
CA SER A 28 -4.41 -3.19 11.22
C SER A 28 -3.46 -3.95 12.13
N ASP A 29 -2.18 -4.05 11.76
CA ASP A 29 -1.19 -4.78 12.55
C ASP A 29 -0.84 -4.01 13.82
N PRO A 30 -1.18 -4.55 15.02
CA PRO A 30 -0.91 -3.83 16.26
C PRO A 30 0.57 -3.70 16.61
N TYR A 31 1.43 -4.47 15.95
CA TYR A 31 2.87 -4.41 16.17
C TYR A 31 3.59 -3.53 15.15
N ALA A 32 2.86 -2.97 14.19
CA ALA A 32 3.46 -2.09 13.21
C ALA A 32 3.89 -0.79 13.86
N THR A 33 5.07 -0.30 13.48
CA THR A 33 5.56 1.00 13.96
C THR A 33 5.03 2.15 13.13
N LEU A 34 4.36 1.85 12.02
CA LEU A 34 3.80 2.85 11.13
C LEU A 34 2.58 3.52 11.76
N GLN A 35 2.39 4.78 11.43
CA GLN A 35 1.27 5.58 11.92
C GLN A 35 0.48 6.15 10.77
N GLN A 36 -0.79 6.41 11.01
CA GLN A 36 -1.64 7.11 10.05
C GLN A 36 -0.95 8.41 9.64
N GLY A 37 -0.89 8.64 8.33
CA GLY A 37 -0.24 9.82 7.78
C GLY A 37 1.21 9.61 7.37
N ASP A 38 1.80 8.44 7.65
CA ASP A 38 3.15 8.13 7.19
C ASP A 38 3.18 8.02 5.67
N TYR A 39 4.29 8.44 5.07
CA TYR A 39 4.48 8.42 3.62
C TYR A 39 5.43 7.31 3.21
N GLY A 40 5.25 6.81 2.00
CA GLY A 40 6.14 5.81 1.45
C GLY A 40 6.09 5.76 -0.07
N THR A 41 6.92 4.90 -0.65
CA THR A 41 7.03 4.71 -2.08
C THR A 41 6.71 3.26 -2.42
N VAL A 42 5.81 3.04 -3.35
CA VAL A 42 5.42 1.69 -3.77
C VAL A 42 6.60 0.99 -4.43
N ILE A 43 6.84 -0.25 -4.01
CA ILE A 43 7.81 -1.14 -4.63
C ILE A 43 7.12 -1.97 -5.71
N CYS A 44 6.01 -2.61 -5.35
CA CYS A 44 5.21 -3.44 -6.26
C CYS A 44 3.89 -3.82 -5.59
N VAL A 45 2.99 -4.40 -6.38
CA VAL A 45 1.77 -5.04 -5.87
C VAL A 45 1.89 -6.52 -6.20
N ASP A 46 1.74 -7.39 -5.20
CA ASP A 46 1.86 -8.83 -5.42
C ASP A 46 0.52 -9.46 -5.86
N ASP A 47 0.54 -10.76 -6.11
CA ASP A 47 -0.62 -11.46 -6.68
C ASP A 47 -1.78 -11.65 -5.71
N ILE A 48 -1.56 -11.42 -4.44
CA ILE A 48 -2.65 -11.46 -3.44
C ILE A 48 -3.18 -10.07 -3.11
N GLY A 49 -2.69 -9.05 -3.81
CA GLY A 49 -3.18 -7.69 -3.63
C GLY A 49 -2.50 -6.90 -2.52
N SER A 50 -1.37 -7.37 -2.02
CA SER A 50 -0.61 -6.60 -1.03
C SER A 50 0.26 -5.59 -1.75
N ILE A 51 0.19 -4.34 -1.30
CA ILE A 51 0.99 -3.25 -1.85
C ILE A 51 2.26 -3.17 -1.01
N HIS A 52 3.40 -3.52 -1.62
CA HIS A 52 4.69 -3.47 -0.94
C HIS A 52 5.21 -2.06 -1.01
N VAL A 53 5.46 -1.45 0.14
CA VAL A 53 5.83 -0.04 0.25
C VAL A 53 7.12 0.09 1.04
N ASN A 54 8.01 0.91 0.54
CA ASN A 54 9.20 1.33 1.26
C ASN A 54 8.84 2.64 1.96
N TRP A 55 8.56 2.54 3.26
CA TRP A 55 8.10 3.68 4.04
C TRP A 55 9.27 4.60 4.40
N ASP A 56 9.03 5.91 4.34
CA ASP A 56 10.09 6.90 4.63
C ASP A 56 10.64 6.76 6.04
N ARG A 57 9.83 6.23 6.94
CA ARG A 57 10.25 5.98 8.33
C ARG A 57 11.29 4.86 8.43
N GLY A 58 11.44 4.04 7.39
CA GLY A 58 12.44 2.97 7.36
C GLY A 58 11.87 1.56 7.38
N SER A 59 10.56 1.42 7.37
CA SER A 59 9.89 0.11 7.31
C SER A 59 9.58 -0.27 5.86
N THR A 60 9.51 -1.59 5.60
CA THR A 60 9.07 -2.11 4.29
C THR A 60 7.78 -2.91 4.41
N LEU A 61 6.97 -2.60 5.41
CA LEU A 61 5.72 -3.31 5.67
C LEU A 61 4.73 -3.12 4.54
N GLY A 62 4.07 -4.21 4.12
CA GLY A 62 3.07 -4.18 3.05
C GLY A 62 1.71 -3.72 3.53
N VAL A 63 0.91 -3.17 2.62
CA VAL A 63 -0.48 -2.79 2.85
C VAL A 63 -1.35 -3.91 2.30
N VAL A 64 -2.05 -4.63 3.18
CA VAL A 64 -2.80 -5.84 2.83
C VAL A 64 -4.20 -5.46 2.38
N PHE A 65 -4.59 -5.91 1.20
CA PHE A 65 -5.92 -5.65 0.64
C PHE A 65 -7.02 -6.14 1.61
N GLY A 66 -7.95 -5.25 1.92
CA GLY A 66 -9.07 -5.57 2.79
C GLY A 66 -8.79 -5.40 4.28
N GLU A 67 -7.54 -5.24 4.70
CA GLU A 67 -7.19 -5.08 6.11
C GLU A 67 -6.54 -3.74 6.40
N ASP A 68 -5.64 -3.31 5.51
CA ASP A 68 -4.93 -2.04 5.65
C ASP A 68 -5.32 -1.14 4.51
N GLU A 69 -5.04 0.14 4.65
CA GLU A 69 -5.42 1.11 3.62
C GLU A 69 -4.37 2.19 3.47
N CYS A 70 -4.05 2.51 2.21
CA CYS A 70 -3.23 3.67 1.90
C CYS A 70 -3.86 4.39 0.72
N LYS A 71 -3.42 5.63 0.47
CA LYS A 71 -3.89 6.37 -0.70
C LYS A 71 -2.71 6.92 -1.48
N ARG A 72 -2.92 7.05 -2.78
CA ARG A 72 -1.94 7.62 -3.68
C ARG A 72 -1.88 9.14 -3.47
N ILE A 73 -0.66 9.68 -3.51
CA ILE A 73 -0.43 11.12 -3.35
C ILE A 73 -0.06 11.69 -4.70
N GLU A 74 -0.70 12.81 -5.07
CA GLU A 74 -0.35 13.54 -6.28
C GLU A 74 0.81 14.49 -5.97
N GLU A 75 1.91 14.35 -6.69
CA GLU A 75 3.11 15.12 -6.42
C GLU A 75 3.02 16.59 -6.83
N ASN A 76 2.05 16.91 -7.65
CA ASN A 76 1.91 18.27 -8.17
C ASN A 76 1.06 19.18 -7.28
N GLU A 77 0.75 18.72 -6.11
CA GLU A 77 -0.09 19.49 -5.20
C GLU A 77 0.70 20.30 -4.20
#